data_cde9fadf2cfab34e05e3f743329d0c23
#
_entry.id   cde9fadf2cfab34e05e3f743329d0c23
#
_cell.length_a   1.000
_cell.length_b   1.000
_cell.length_c   1.000
_cell.angle_alpha   90.00
_cell.angle_beta   90.00
_cell.angle_gamma   90.00
#
_symmetry.space_group_name_H-M   'P 1'
#
loop_
_entity.id
_entity.type
_entity.pdbx_description
1 polymer ?
#
loop_
_entity_poly.entity_id
_entity_poly.type
_entity_poly.pdbx_seq_one_letter_code
_entity_poly.pdbx_strand_id
1 'polypeptide(L)'
;MAKNRNLPQHQRQIEEFFSDNVYMGMPMVHTTDGFRVPWDKSRIVAMLNKETQLAETMFDIPAISELTAERLADEVERRFRLTKPRFVSGPMVREVTNNLLLEWSHEVPEFGIYRNLLTRVGVPIYDAYQIDTGNGFESKENANLQPNPETVHKKKADRLSKEQYLLLMDPKLAKSHTDGDIHIHTLEYFGTRPFCQDWDLRYFLYYGLIPDGQGFRSSVAGPAMQPEVAVLHSVKVLAAGQTNFSGGQGFMYYTMFLAPFLRGLSYKRIKQLAQMMFYELTQTYVTRGGQLVFSNIQLPMGVPKIWRDVPVVKQGKVGPETYGDYEPEVQMFFRAITEVSLEGDSWGKPFNFPKNENYVSPEFFKSEYDDLWMLVHEAVGKFGSPYFDNMLPAYRGYGNGISCYQCCAYQFSNTPETDPKFNEKLWFEDGQHFSMGGWQVVSLNMPRLAYQANGDYDKLLDLAKDKMRLAMGVYAAKRRWMDKAIESNMVPFATQTPRDPRTGKRAPPAVDFNELVNVIGVVGINEMVQYFTGNQLHESEDSIRLAGRLLLDREKFRK
;
A
#
# COMPACT_ATOMS: atom_id res chain seq x y z
N MET A 1 -51.78 -0.05 -37.77
CA MET A 1 -50.70 0.73 -38.42
C MET A 1 -50.87 2.26 -38.33
N ALA A 2 -51.38 2.82 -37.27
CA ALA A 2 -51.67 4.25 -37.19
C ALA A 2 -51.08 4.98 -35.97
N LYS A 3 -50.12 4.40 -35.26
CA LYS A 3 -49.52 5.03 -34.07
C LYS A 3 -48.13 5.67 -34.26
N ASN A 4 -47.46 5.49 -35.43
CA ASN A 4 -46.05 5.88 -35.58
C ASN A 4 -45.78 7.21 -36.33
N ARG A 5 -46.82 7.98 -36.66
CA ARG A 5 -46.63 9.23 -37.48
C ARG A 5 -46.05 10.42 -36.70
N ASN A 6 -46.01 10.39 -35.39
CA ASN A 6 -45.59 11.54 -34.54
C ASN A 6 -44.23 11.37 -33.84
N LEU A 7 -43.45 10.34 -34.15
CA LEU A 7 -42.12 10.16 -33.56
C LEU A 7 -41.07 10.94 -34.37
N PRO A 8 -40.04 11.50 -33.73
CA PRO A 8 -38.87 12.07 -34.40
C PRO A 8 -38.22 11.08 -35.38
N GLN A 9 -37.61 11.58 -36.45
CA GLN A 9 -37.06 10.75 -37.53
C GLN A 9 -36.08 9.67 -37.03
N HIS A 10 -35.22 10.01 -36.07
CA HIS A 10 -34.28 9.04 -35.49
C HIS A 10 -34.98 7.96 -34.66
N GLN A 11 -36.07 8.29 -33.98
CA GLN A 11 -36.88 7.29 -33.25
C GLN A 11 -37.64 6.37 -34.20
N ARG A 12 -38.11 6.90 -35.33
CA ARG A 12 -38.71 6.05 -36.41
C ARG A 12 -37.69 5.07 -36.97
N GLN A 13 -36.46 5.53 -37.23
CA GLN A 13 -35.38 4.65 -37.67
C GLN A 13 -35.04 3.56 -36.67
N ILE A 14 -35.08 3.89 -35.38
CA ILE A 14 -34.89 2.90 -34.29
C ILE A 14 -36.06 1.89 -34.27
N GLU A 15 -37.31 2.36 -34.39
CA GLU A 15 -38.48 1.49 -34.43
C GLU A 15 -38.50 0.61 -35.69
N GLU A 16 -38.16 1.15 -36.88
CA GLU A 16 -38.02 0.40 -38.12
C GLU A 16 -36.89 -0.62 -38.04
N PHE A 17 -35.73 -0.25 -37.47
CA PHE A 17 -34.62 -1.18 -37.24
C PHE A 17 -35.04 -2.37 -36.38
N PHE A 18 -35.95 -2.15 -35.40
CA PHE A 18 -36.48 -3.21 -34.55
C PHE A 18 -37.67 -3.98 -35.16
N SER A 19 -38.35 -3.45 -36.22
CA SER A 19 -39.52 -4.08 -36.81
C SER A 19 -39.23 -5.18 -37.83
N ASP A 20 -38.05 -5.20 -38.43
CA ASP A 20 -37.74 -6.06 -39.60
C ASP A 20 -37.04 -7.39 -39.25
N ASN A 21 -36.80 -7.69 -37.98
CA ASN A 21 -36.18 -8.93 -37.55
C ASN A 21 -37.20 -9.97 -37.08
N VAL A 22 -37.77 -10.75 -38.04
CA VAL A 22 -38.55 -11.95 -37.70
C VAL A 22 -37.58 -13.05 -37.27
N TYR A 23 -37.65 -13.43 -36.02
CA TYR A 23 -36.80 -14.46 -35.43
C TYR A 23 -37.09 -15.87 -36.02
N MET A 24 -36.15 -16.35 -36.80
CA MET A 24 -36.00 -17.80 -37.06
C MET A 24 -34.68 -18.25 -36.41
N GLY A 25 -34.68 -18.66 -35.15
CA GLY A 25 -33.51 -19.18 -34.45
C GLY A 25 -32.99 -18.26 -33.32
N MET A 26 -31.81 -18.59 -32.77
CA MET A 26 -31.14 -17.73 -31.78
C MET A 26 -30.52 -16.49 -32.44
N PRO A 27 -30.60 -15.32 -31.80
CA PRO A 27 -30.08 -14.08 -32.37
C PRO A 27 -28.55 -14.08 -32.44
N MET A 28 -28.01 -13.23 -33.35
CA MET A 28 -26.59 -12.90 -33.34
C MET A 28 -26.22 -12.19 -32.05
N VAL A 29 -25.06 -12.52 -31.50
CA VAL A 29 -24.51 -11.91 -30.30
C VAL A 29 -23.54 -10.80 -30.68
N HIS A 30 -23.75 -9.60 -30.15
CA HIS A 30 -22.80 -8.48 -30.26
C HIS A 30 -21.74 -8.62 -29.15
N THR A 31 -20.49 -8.79 -29.55
CA THR A 31 -19.37 -8.86 -28.64
C THR A 31 -18.99 -7.47 -28.11
N THR A 32 -18.28 -7.41 -27.00
CA THR A 32 -17.76 -6.16 -26.42
C THR A 32 -16.80 -5.43 -27.38
N ASP A 33 -16.13 -6.20 -28.27
CA ASP A 33 -15.18 -5.67 -29.26
C ASP A 33 -15.85 -5.18 -30.55
N GLY A 34 -17.20 -5.14 -30.58
CA GLY A 34 -17.98 -4.60 -31.70
C GLY A 34 -18.28 -5.59 -32.82
N PHE A 35 -17.93 -6.87 -32.69
CA PHE A 35 -18.23 -7.89 -33.67
C PHE A 35 -19.64 -8.50 -33.46
N ARG A 36 -20.22 -9.01 -34.54
CA ARG A 36 -21.42 -9.86 -34.51
C ARG A 36 -21.02 -11.30 -34.75
N VAL A 37 -21.40 -12.18 -33.86
CA VAL A 37 -21.10 -13.61 -33.94
C VAL A 37 -22.38 -14.43 -33.79
N PRO A 38 -22.50 -15.61 -34.41
CA PRO A 38 -23.62 -16.51 -34.16
C PRO A 38 -23.72 -16.87 -32.68
N TRP A 39 -24.93 -17.18 -32.23
CA TRP A 39 -25.12 -17.74 -30.92
C TRP A 39 -24.38 -19.09 -30.81
N ASP A 40 -23.60 -19.21 -29.76
CA ASP A 40 -22.82 -20.40 -29.46
C ASP A 40 -22.75 -20.59 -27.94
N LYS A 41 -23.54 -21.54 -27.43
CA LYS A 41 -23.59 -21.82 -25.98
C LYS A 41 -22.29 -22.39 -25.43
N SER A 42 -21.45 -23.02 -26.27
CA SER A 42 -20.16 -23.54 -25.81
C SER A 42 -19.24 -22.46 -25.26
N ARG A 43 -19.42 -21.21 -25.72
CA ARG A 43 -18.72 -20.04 -25.16
C ARG A 43 -19.11 -19.75 -23.71
N ILE A 44 -20.35 -20.02 -23.32
CA ILE A 44 -20.80 -19.87 -21.92
C ILE A 44 -20.13 -20.96 -21.07
N VAL A 45 -20.12 -22.20 -21.56
CA VAL A 45 -19.44 -23.32 -20.88
C VAL A 45 -17.95 -23.02 -20.70
N ALA A 46 -17.28 -22.59 -21.77
CA ALA A 46 -15.85 -22.24 -21.72
C ALA A 46 -15.56 -21.08 -20.75
N MET A 47 -16.42 -20.06 -20.70
CA MET A 47 -16.33 -18.95 -19.76
C MET A 47 -16.48 -19.45 -18.32
N LEU A 48 -17.53 -20.25 -18.04
CA LEU A 48 -17.78 -20.81 -16.73
C LEU A 48 -16.59 -21.65 -16.26
N ASN A 49 -16.15 -22.62 -17.08
CA ASN A 49 -15.02 -23.49 -16.73
C ASN A 49 -13.73 -22.71 -16.48
N LYS A 50 -13.45 -21.66 -17.26
CA LYS A 50 -12.24 -20.86 -17.13
C LYS A 50 -12.29 -19.94 -15.90
N GLU A 51 -13.38 -19.16 -15.76
CA GLU A 51 -13.44 -18.10 -14.76
C GLU A 51 -13.65 -18.66 -13.35
N THR A 52 -14.38 -19.79 -13.19
CA THR A 52 -14.58 -20.42 -11.88
C THR A 52 -13.35 -21.16 -11.34
N GLN A 53 -12.32 -21.45 -12.16
CA GLN A 53 -11.02 -21.95 -11.67
C GLN A 53 -10.40 -21.01 -10.61
N LEU A 54 -10.76 -19.75 -10.66
CA LEU A 54 -10.31 -18.79 -9.65
C LEU A 54 -10.86 -19.13 -8.24
N ALA A 55 -11.97 -19.87 -8.15
CA ALA A 55 -12.52 -20.33 -6.87
C ALA A 55 -11.56 -21.27 -6.13
N GLU A 56 -10.86 -22.16 -6.85
CA GLU A 56 -9.87 -23.07 -6.26
C GLU A 56 -8.72 -22.30 -5.63
N THR A 57 -8.27 -21.25 -6.33
CA THR A 57 -7.15 -20.44 -5.87
C THR A 57 -7.48 -19.54 -4.69
N MET A 58 -8.70 -18.96 -4.69
CA MET A 58 -9.05 -17.89 -3.74
C MET A 58 -9.83 -18.39 -2.52
N PHE A 59 -10.60 -19.48 -2.69
CA PHE A 59 -11.58 -19.92 -1.69
C PHE A 59 -11.46 -21.40 -1.32
N ASP A 60 -10.50 -22.14 -1.91
CA ASP A 60 -10.37 -23.59 -1.78
C ASP A 60 -11.67 -24.35 -2.17
N ILE A 61 -12.39 -23.82 -3.16
CA ILE A 61 -13.65 -24.38 -3.68
C ILE A 61 -13.39 -24.89 -5.10
N PRO A 62 -13.77 -26.13 -5.44
CA PRO A 62 -13.61 -26.67 -6.79
C PRO A 62 -14.23 -25.76 -7.85
N ALA A 63 -13.62 -25.68 -9.02
CA ALA A 63 -14.25 -25.06 -10.18
C ALA A 63 -15.56 -25.75 -10.54
N ILE A 64 -16.46 -25.03 -11.22
CA ILE A 64 -17.73 -25.60 -11.68
C ILE A 64 -17.47 -26.81 -12.59
N SER A 65 -18.19 -27.91 -12.38
CA SER A 65 -18.06 -29.09 -13.23
C SER A 65 -18.58 -28.82 -14.66
N GLU A 66 -18.00 -29.47 -15.65
CA GLU A 66 -18.40 -29.32 -17.05
C GLU A 66 -19.91 -29.60 -17.25
N LEU A 67 -20.42 -30.67 -16.62
CA LEU A 67 -21.85 -31.01 -16.66
C LEU A 67 -22.72 -29.88 -16.09
N THR A 68 -22.29 -29.24 -15.00
CA THR A 68 -23.03 -28.12 -14.40
C THR A 68 -22.96 -26.87 -15.28
N ALA A 69 -21.80 -26.61 -15.88
CA ALA A 69 -21.62 -25.50 -16.82
C ALA A 69 -22.50 -25.65 -18.07
N GLU A 70 -22.62 -26.89 -18.61
CA GLU A 70 -23.53 -27.20 -19.72
C GLU A 70 -25.00 -26.97 -19.35
N ARG A 71 -25.45 -27.45 -18.19
CA ARG A 71 -26.81 -27.22 -17.68
C ARG A 71 -27.14 -25.74 -17.53
N LEU A 72 -26.18 -24.95 -17.00
CA LEU A 72 -26.32 -23.50 -16.92
C LEU A 72 -26.43 -22.85 -18.31
N ALA A 73 -25.58 -23.25 -19.24
CA ALA A 73 -25.63 -22.75 -20.61
C ALA A 73 -26.93 -23.06 -21.34
N ASP A 74 -27.47 -24.28 -21.13
CA ASP A 74 -28.77 -24.68 -21.66
C ASP A 74 -29.93 -23.85 -21.06
N GLU A 75 -29.89 -23.55 -19.76
CA GLU A 75 -30.88 -22.71 -19.12
C GLU A 75 -30.78 -21.24 -19.57
N VAL A 76 -29.58 -20.71 -19.76
CA VAL A 76 -29.35 -19.37 -20.35
C VAL A 76 -29.97 -19.30 -21.76
N GLU A 77 -29.68 -20.29 -22.61
CA GLU A 77 -30.28 -20.39 -23.94
C GLU A 77 -31.79 -20.45 -23.89
N ARG A 78 -32.34 -21.29 -23.00
CA ARG A 78 -33.79 -21.41 -22.77
C ARG A 78 -34.45 -20.08 -22.43
N ARG A 79 -33.81 -19.27 -21.55
CA ARG A 79 -34.31 -17.93 -21.17
C ARG A 79 -34.33 -16.98 -22.35
N PHE A 80 -33.28 -16.95 -23.16
CA PHE A 80 -33.25 -16.12 -24.37
C PHE A 80 -34.30 -16.56 -25.40
N ARG A 81 -34.56 -17.87 -25.54
CA ARG A 81 -35.65 -18.39 -26.40
C ARG A 81 -37.01 -17.95 -25.93
N LEU A 82 -37.25 -17.91 -24.61
CA LEU A 82 -38.53 -17.50 -24.02
C LEU A 82 -38.74 -15.97 -24.13
N THR A 83 -37.72 -15.19 -23.80
CA THR A 83 -37.83 -13.73 -23.75
C THR A 83 -37.75 -13.09 -25.16
N LYS A 84 -37.24 -13.83 -26.14
CA LYS A 84 -37.08 -13.38 -27.55
C LYS A 84 -36.57 -11.95 -27.68
N PRO A 85 -35.43 -11.59 -27.06
CA PRO A 85 -34.90 -10.24 -27.17
C PRO A 85 -34.50 -9.93 -28.60
N ARG A 86 -34.80 -8.73 -29.08
CA ARG A 86 -34.45 -8.29 -30.45
C ARG A 86 -32.93 -8.09 -30.64
N PHE A 87 -32.22 -7.97 -29.55
CA PHE A 87 -30.77 -7.72 -29.51
C PHE A 87 -30.17 -8.54 -28.35
N VAL A 88 -29.06 -9.20 -28.60
CA VAL A 88 -28.28 -9.90 -27.57
C VAL A 88 -26.84 -9.43 -27.62
N SER A 89 -26.28 -9.10 -26.46
CA SER A 89 -24.87 -8.73 -26.30
C SER A 89 -24.17 -9.67 -25.34
N GLY A 90 -22.84 -9.75 -25.42
CA GLY A 90 -22.05 -10.51 -24.45
C GLY A 90 -22.34 -10.11 -22.99
N PRO A 91 -22.43 -8.82 -22.65
CA PRO A 91 -22.89 -8.37 -21.33
C PRO A 91 -24.26 -8.93 -20.91
N MET A 92 -25.25 -8.92 -21.80
CA MET A 92 -26.58 -9.49 -21.47
C MET A 92 -26.52 -10.99 -21.19
N VAL A 93 -25.73 -11.74 -21.97
CA VAL A 93 -25.53 -13.18 -21.73
C VAL A 93 -24.92 -13.39 -20.35
N ARG A 94 -23.92 -12.63 -19.98
CA ARG A 94 -23.27 -12.70 -18.66
C ARG A 94 -24.25 -12.34 -17.53
N GLU A 95 -25.09 -11.34 -17.72
CA GLU A 95 -26.10 -10.91 -16.74
C GLU A 95 -27.12 -12.02 -16.50
N VAL A 96 -27.65 -12.64 -17.54
CA VAL A 96 -28.57 -13.79 -17.41
C VAL A 96 -27.90 -14.97 -16.70
N THR A 97 -26.62 -15.25 -17.03
CA THR A 97 -25.84 -16.30 -16.36
C THR A 97 -25.67 -15.99 -14.86
N ASN A 98 -25.33 -14.75 -14.53
CA ASN A 98 -25.16 -14.31 -13.14
C ASN A 98 -26.46 -14.36 -12.34
N ASN A 99 -27.61 -14.04 -12.95
CA ASN A 99 -28.91 -14.16 -12.31
C ASN A 99 -29.27 -15.62 -12.01
N LEU A 100 -28.96 -16.55 -12.90
CA LEU A 100 -29.12 -17.98 -12.67
C LEU A 100 -28.26 -18.49 -11.53
N LEU A 101 -26.98 -18.11 -11.51
CA LEU A 101 -26.09 -18.48 -10.41
C LEU A 101 -26.57 -17.91 -9.07
N LEU A 102 -27.14 -16.69 -9.06
CA LEU A 102 -27.72 -16.10 -7.86
C LEU A 102 -28.97 -16.88 -7.40
N GLU A 103 -29.88 -17.24 -8.32
CA GLU A 103 -31.06 -18.03 -8.01
C GLU A 103 -30.66 -19.41 -7.43
N TRP A 104 -29.71 -20.09 -8.06
CA TRP A 104 -29.28 -21.42 -7.63
C TRP A 104 -28.43 -21.41 -6.36
N SER A 105 -27.89 -20.27 -5.97
CA SER A 105 -27.11 -20.11 -4.73
C SER A 105 -27.93 -20.31 -3.46
N HIS A 106 -29.27 -20.28 -3.54
CA HIS A 106 -30.16 -20.62 -2.43
C HIS A 106 -30.07 -22.09 -2.05
N GLU A 107 -29.81 -22.97 -3.03
CA GLU A 107 -29.68 -24.41 -2.83
C GLU A 107 -28.23 -24.84 -2.66
N VAL A 108 -27.33 -24.23 -3.43
CA VAL A 108 -25.89 -24.53 -3.46
C VAL A 108 -25.10 -23.23 -3.27
N PRO A 109 -24.63 -22.95 -2.05
CA PRO A 109 -23.94 -21.67 -1.70
C PRO A 109 -22.75 -21.32 -2.59
N GLU A 110 -22.05 -22.32 -3.12
CA GLU A 110 -20.90 -22.15 -4.02
C GLU A 110 -21.26 -21.38 -5.29
N PHE A 111 -22.49 -21.46 -5.77
CA PHE A 111 -22.95 -20.67 -6.91
C PHE A 111 -22.91 -19.16 -6.64
N GLY A 112 -23.09 -18.74 -5.39
CA GLY A 112 -22.90 -17.35 -5.01
C GLY A 112 -21.46 -16.86 -5.19
N ILE A 113 -20.49 -17.74 -4.95
CA ILE A 113 -19.07 -17.46 -5.18
C ILE A 113 -18.78 -17.41 -6.67
N TYR A 114 -19.22 -18.40 -7.45
CA TYR A 114 -19.06 -18.38 -8.91
C TYR A 114 -19.71 -17.14 -9.54
N ARG A 115 -20.87 -16.74 -9.07
CA ARG A 115 -21.53 -15.50 -9.53
C ARG A 115 -20.63 -14.28 -9.30
N ASN A 116 -19.98 -14.17 -8.13
CA ASN A 116 -19.06 -13.07 -7.86
C ASN A 116 -17.85 -13.06 -8.80
N LEU A 117 -17.31 -14.24 -9.14
CA LEU A 117 -16.20 -14.37 -10.11
C LEU A 117 -16.58 -13.93 -11.52
N LEU A 118 -17.84 -14.17 -11.92
CA LEU A 118 -18.35 -13.79 -13.23
C LEU A 118 -18.87 -12.35 -13.30
N THR A 119 -18.99 -11.67 -12.16
CA THR A 119 -19.51 -10.29 -12.12
C THR A 119 -18.56 -9.33 -12.83
N ARG A 120 -19.13 -8.43 -13.62
CA ARG A 120 -18.38 -7.31 -14.19
C ARG A 120 -18.25 -6.23 -13.15
N VAL A 121 -17.02 -5.89 -12.84
CA VAL A 121 -16.71 -4.73 -11.99
C VAL A 121 -16.49 -3.50 -12.88
N GLY A 122 -16.79 -2.33 -12.37
CA GLY A 122 -16.58 -1.10 -13.10
C GLY A 122 -17.27 0.10 -12.47
N VAL A 123 -17.16 1.22 -13.18
CA VAL A 123 -17.79 2.47 -12.77
C VAL A 123 -18.99 2.72 -13.70
N PRO A 124 -20.21 2.94 -13.19
CA PRO A 124 -21.35 3.34 -13.99
C PRO A 124 -21.02 4.58 -14.83
N ILE A 125 -21.57 4.66 -16.05
CA ILE A 125 -21.26 5.79 -16.99
C ILE A 125 -21.56 7.15 -16.35
N TYR A 126 -22.66 7.26 -15.64
CA TYR A 126 -23.01 8.50 -14.94
C TYR A 126 -21.96 8.89 -13.89
N ASP A 127 -21.51 7.93 -13.07
CA ASP A 127 -20.48 8.15 -12.05
C ASP A 127 -19.13 8.48 -12.69
N ALA A 128 -18.78 7.82 -13.80
CA ALA A 128 -17.56 8.12 -14.55
C ALA A 128 -17.58 9.57 -15.07
N TYR A 129 -18.71 10.02 -15.62
CA TYR A 129 -18.91 11.40 -16.03
C TYR A 129 -18.77 12.38 -14.87
N GLN A 130 -19.38 12.09 -13.70
CA GLN A 130 -19.24 12.91 -12.50
C GLN A 130 -17.76 13.03 -12.06
N ILE A 131 -17.01 11.94 -12.10
CA ILE A 131 -15.57 11.96 -11.78
C ILE A 131 -14.80 12.83 -12.80
N ASP A 132 -15.09 12.71 -14.10
CA ASP A 132 -14.44 13.49 -15.16
C ASP A 132 -14.70 15.00 -15.01
N THR A 133 -15.86 15.37 -14.53
CA THR A 133 -16.27 16.79 -14.32
C THR A 133 -15.89 17.34 -12.95
N GLY A 134 -15.14 16.57 -12.14
CA GLY A 134 -14.63 17.00 -10.84
C GLY A 134 -15.58 16.76 -9.66
N ASN A 135 -16.78 16.25 -9.91
CA ASN A 135 -17.69 15.88 -8.83
C ASN A 135 -17.17 14.63 -8.08
N GLY A 136 -17.35 14.61 -6.77
CA GLY A 136 -16.88 13.49 -5.94
C GLY A 136 -15.41 13.59 -5.51
N PHE A 137 -14.71 14.70 -5.76
CA PHE A 137 -13.42 15.03 -5.15
C PHE A 137 -13.56 15.70 -3.77
N GLU A 138 -14.77 15.99 -3.34
CA GLU A 138 -15.08 16.53 -2.01
C GLU A 138 -14.73 15.52 -0.90
N SER A 139 -14.98 14.23 -1.14
CA SER A 139 -14.58 13.16 -0.24
C SER A 139 -13.22 12.61 -0.65
N LYS A 140 -12.16 13.05 0.01
CA LYS A 140 -10.79 12.59 -0.22
C LYS A 140 -10.41 11.54 0.81
N GLU A 141 -10.13 10.33 0.38
CA GLU A 141 -9.53 9.29 1.23
C GLU A 141 -8.08 9.63 1.59
N ASN A 142 -7.42 10.42 0.74
CA ASN A 142 -6.06 10.88 0.93
C ASN A 142 -5.97 12.38 0.65
N ALA A 143 -5.67 13.16 1.68
CA ALA A 143 -5.54 14.62 1.60
C ALA A 143 -4.46 15.10 0.61
N ASN A 144 -3.48 14.24 0.30
CA ASN A 144 -2.41 14.56 -0.64
C ASN A 144 -2.83 14.49 -2.13
N LEU A 145 -3.99 13.88 -2.43
CA LEU A 145 -4.51 13.83 -3.78
C LEU A 145 -5.15 15.16 -4.17
N GLN A 146 -4.73 15.72 -5.30
CA GLN A 146 -5.32 16.92 -5.87
C GLN A 146 -6.02 16.61 -7.19
N PRO A 147 -7.13 17.29 -7.55
CA PRO A 147 -7.80 17.13 -8.83
C PRO A 147 -6.84 17.45 -9.99
N ASN A 148 -6.56 16.46 -10.82
CA ASN A 148 -5.84 16.56 -12.08
C ASN A 148 -6.16 15.33 -12.95
N PRO A 149 -5.78 15.27 -14.24
CA PRO A 149 -6.10 14.14 -15.11
C PRO A 149 -5.66 12.78 -14.55
N GLU A 150 -4.49 12.69 -13.91
CA GLU A 150 -3.99 11.43 -13.33
C GLU A 150 -4.82 10.96 -12.14
N THR A 151 -5.26 11.90 -11.27
CA THR A 151 -6.12 11.55 -10.14
C THR A 151 -7.54 11.17 -10.58
N VAL A 152 -8.04 11.69 -11.70
CA VAL A 152 -9.30 11.26 -12.32
C VAL A 152 -9.20 9.79 -12.75
N HIS A 153 -8.14 9.42 -13.49
CA HIS A 153 -7.88 8.04 -13.89
C HIS A 153 -7.74 7.12 -12.66
N LYS A 154 -6.93 7.53 -11.69
CA LYS A 154 -6.76 6.79 -10.44
C LYS A 154 -8.10 6.53 -9.75
N LYS A 155 -8.97 7.55 -9.63
CA LYS A 155 -10.24 7.42 -8.91
C LYS A 155 -11.19 6.41 -9.55
N LYS A 156 -11.22 6.34 -10.89
CA LYS A 156 -11.97 5.29 -11.61
C LYS A 156 -11.38 3.91 -11.37
N ALA A 157 -10.04 3.78 -11.46
CA ALA A 157 -9.34 2.54 -11.20
C ALA A 157 -9.51 2.06 -9.75
N ASP A 158 -9.47 2.97 -8.78
CA ASP A 158 -9.66 2.65 -7.36
C ASP A 158 -11.05 2.06 -7.09
N ARG A 159 -12.11 2.63 -7.68
CA ARG A 159 -13.47 2.09 -7.53
C ARG A 159 -13.58 0.67 -8.08
N LEU A 160 -13.06 0.45 -9.28
CA LEU A 160 -13.04 -0.87 -9.91
C LEU A 160 -12.28 -1.88 -9.04
N SER A 161 -11.08 -1.51 -8.59
CA SER A 161 -10.24 -2.41 -7.80
C SER A 161 -10.84 -2.75 -6.44
N LYS A 162 -11.41 -1.77 -5.74
CA LYS A 162 -12.07 -2.00 -4.44
C LYS A 162 -13.24 -2.97 -4.58
N GLU A 163 -14.10 -2.76 -5.57
CA GLU A 163 -15.22 -3.66 -5.85
C GLU A 163 -14.74 -5.08 -6.17
N GLN A 164 -13.73 -5.21 -7.04
CA GLN A 164 -13.12 -6.49 -7.38
C GLN A 164 -12.62 -7.24 -6.14
N TYR A 165 -11.85 -6.59 -5.28
CA TYR A 165 -11.26 -7.24 -4.11
C TYR A 165 -12.32 -7.61 -3.07
N LEU A 166 -13.35 -6.80 -2.86
CA LEU A 166 -14.46 -7.13 -1.97
C LEU A 166 -15.28 -8.33 -2.47
N LEU A 167 -15.48 -8.45 -3.78
CA LEU A 167 -16.18 -9.59 -4.38
C LEU A 167 -15.38 -10.90 -4.32
N LEU A 168 -14.04 -10.80 -4.39
CA LEU A 168 -13.13 -11.95 -4.36
C LEU A 168 -12.60 -12.28 -2.96
N MET A 169 -13.00 -11.53 -1.95
CA MET A 169 -12.67 -11.77 -0.56
C MET A 169 -13.73 -12.65 0.09
N ASP A 170 -13.36 -13.40 1.14
CA ASP A 170 -14.35 -14.09 1.97
C ASP A 170 -15.48 -13.11 2.36
N PRO A 171 -16.77 -13.48 2.17
CA PRO A 171 -17.90 -12.60 2.44
C PRO A 171 -17.92 -12.02 3.87
N LYS A 172 -17.42 -12.76 4.88
CA LYS A 172 -17.33 -12.27 6.26
C LYS A 172 -16.30 -11.15 6.40
N LEU A 173 -15.17 -11.26 5.70
CA LEU A 173 -14.13 -10.23 5.69
C LEU A 173 -14.61 -8.98 4.97
N ALA A 174 -15.18 -9.15 3.77
CA ALA A 174 -15.76 -8.05 3.00
C ALA A 174 -16.87 -7.34 3.79
N LYS A 175 -17.80 -8.09 4.40
CA LYS A 175 -18.86 -7.54 5.24
C LYS A 175 -18.31 -6.76 6.43
N SER A 176 -17.31 -7.28 7.11
CA SER A 176 -16.72 -6.59 8.28
C SER A 176 -16.10 -5.23 7.89
N HIS A 177 -15.52 -5.12 6.68
CA HIS A 177 -15.04 -3.85 6.14
C HIS A 177 -16.18 -2.90 5.77
N THR A 178 -17.19 -3.39 5.04
CA THR A 178 -18.32 -2.56 4.58
C THR A 178 -19.25 -2.13 5.71
N ASP A 179 -19.39 -2.93 6.76
CA ASP A 179 -20.14 -2.57 7.98
C ASP A 179 -19.37 -1.57 8.86
N GLY A 180 -18.06 -1.36 8.60
CA GLY A 180 -17.24 -0.45 9.37
C GLY A 180 -16.72 -1.01 10.70
N ASP A 181 -16.71 -2.32 10.88
CA ASP A 181 -16.10 -2.98 12.04
C ASP A 181 -14.57 -2.91 11.98
N ILE A 182 -14.04 -3.11 10.78
CA ILE A 182 -12.62 -2.98 10.45
C ILE A 182 -12.46 -2.08 9.22
N HIS A 183 -11.28 -1.49 9.07
CA HIS A 183 -10.89 -0.80 7.85
C HIS A 183 -9.66 -1.46 7.23
N ILE A 184 -9.78 -1.94 5.99
CA ILE A 184 -8.66 -2.46 5.20
C ILE A 184 -8.03 -1.28 4.47
N HIS A 185 -6.82 -0.88 4.88
CA HIS A 185 -6.15 0.26 4.28
C HIS A 185 -5.72 -0.02 2.84
N THR A 186 -5.80 1.00 1.99
CA THR A 186 -5.40 0.96 0.56
C THR A 186 -5.98 -0.25 -0.18
N LEU A 187 -7.27 -0.52 0.02
CA LEU A 187 -7.97 -1.66 -0.56
C LEU A 187 -7.84 -1.68 -2.10
N GLU A 188 -7.72 -0.52 -2.75
CA GLU A 188 -7.51 -0.39 -4.19
C GLU A 188 -6.22 -1.05 -4.71
N TYR A 189 -5.24 -1.26 -3.83
CA TYR A 189 -3.96 -1.92 -4.14
C TYR A 189 -3.81 -3.30 -3.50
N PHE A 190 -4.88 -3.84 -2.93
CA PHE A 190 -4.84 -5.03 -2.08
C PHE A 190 -4.06 -6.21 -2.67
N GLY A 191 -4.31 -6.55 -3.92
CA GLY A 191 -3.68 -7.69 -4.60
C GLY A 191 -2.46 -7.33 -5.45
N THR A 192 -2.02 -6.06 -5.46
CA THR A 192 -0.95 -5.61 -6.37
C THR A 192 0.25 -4.99 -5.67
N ARG A 193 0.11 -4.55 -4.40
CA ARG A 193 1.19 -3.87 -3.67
C ARG A 193 1.18 -4.25 -2.19
N PRO A 194 2.34 -4.52 -1.57
CA PRO A 194 2.50 -4.44 -0.13
C PRO A 194 2.31 -3.01 0.34
N PHE A 195 2.29 -2.78 1.67
CA PHE A 195 1.89 -1.47 2.21
C PHE A 195 3.04 -0.47 2.21
N CYS A 196 4.00 -0.60 3.09
CA CYS A 196 5.09 0.37 3.30
C CYS A 196 6.46 -0.30 3.25
N GLN A 197 7.52 0.49 2.98
CA GLN A 197 8.90 0.00 2.97
C GLN A 197 9.87 1.06 3.50
N ASP A 198 10.74 0.67 4.44
CA ASP A 198 11.97 1.37 4.78
C ASP A 198 13.16 0.67 4.13
N TRP A 199 13.85 1.41 3.32
CA TRP A 199 14.96 0.92 2.53
C TRP A 199 16.28 1.06 3.27
N ASP A 200 17.12 0.03 3.19
CA ASP A 200 18.52 0.15 3.53
C ASP A 200 19.25 0.82 2.36
N LEU A 201 19.63 2.09 2.55
CA LEU A 201 20.24 2.87 1.48
C LEU A 201 21.55 2.28 0.98
N ARG A 202 22.27 1.50 1.82
CA ARG A 202 23.53 0.82 1.46
C ARG A 202 23.39 -0.07 0.23
N TYR A 203 22.22 -0.72 0.07
CA TYR A 203 21.94 -1.54 -1.11
C TYR A 203 22.13 -0.76 -2.41
N PHE A 204 21.57 0.44 -2.48
CA PHE A 204 21.65 1.28 -3.67
C PHE A 204 22.99 2.01 -3.79
N LEU A 205 23.64 2.32 -2.69
CA LEU A 205 25.00 2.87 -2.70
C LEU A 205 26.02 1.86 -3.19
N TYR A 206 25.75 0.57 -3.06
CA TYR A 206 26.60 -0.52 -3.49
C TYR A 206 26.30 -1.00 -4.92
N TYR A 207 25.04 -1.28 -5.24
CA TYR A 207 24.64 -1.85 -6.53
C TYR A 207 24.26 -0.82 -7.58
N GLY A 208 24.02 0.42 -7.21
CA GLY A 208 23.48 1.46 -8.09
C GLY A 208 21.94 1.44 -8.12
N LEU A 209 21.36 2.00 -9.18
CA LEU A 209 19.92 2.23 -9.27
C LEU A 209 19.35 1.69 -10.59
N ILE A 210 18.36 0.80 -10.47
CA ILE A 210 17.57 0.25 -11.57
C ILE A 210 16.10 0.61 -11.29
N PRO A 211 15.60 1.77 -11.75
CA PRO A 211 14.28 2.28 -11.37
C PRO A 211 13.10 1.38 -11.77
N ASP A 212 13.20 0.69 -12.90
CA ASP A 212 12.21 -0.30 -13.37
C ASP A 212 12.46 -1.72 -12.84
N GLY A 213 13.49 -1.89 -12.00
CA GLY A 213 13.89 -3.17 -11.42
C GLY A 213 14.50 -4.19 -12.41
N GLN A 214 14.47 -3.90 -13.71
CA GLN A 214 14.89 -4.82 -14.78
C GLN A 214 15.94 -4.23 -15.72
N GLY A 215 16.02 -2.91 -15.83
CA GLY A 215 16.95 -2.19 -16.71
C GLY A 215 16.60 -2.26 -18.21
N PHE A 216 15.34 -2.57 -18.54
CA PHE A 216 14.91 -2.65 -19.95
C PHE A 216 14.26 -1.37 -20.45
N ARG A 217 13.61 -0.61 -19.58
CA ARG A 217 12.82 0.57 -19.95
C ARG A 217 13.31 1.86 -19.33
N SER A 218 13.98 1.79 -18.19
CA SER A 218 14.66 2.92 -17.57
C SER A 218 16.17 2.80 -17.73
N SER A 219 16.87 3.93 -17.71
CA SER A 219 18.34 3.93 -17.68
C SER A 219 18.82 3.34 -16.34
N VAL A 220 19.80 2.46 -16.41
CA VAL A 220 20.48 1.91 -15.25
C VAL A 220 21.63 2.84 -14.86
N ALA A 221 21.69 3.23 -13.59
CA ALA A 221 22.79 4.00 -13.03
C ALA A 221 23.69 3.09 -12.18
N GLY A 222 25.00 3.21 -12.34
CA GLY A 222 25.96 2.61 -11.43
C GLY A 222 25.92 3.24 -10.03
N PRO A 223 26.72 2.75 -9.09
CA PRO A 223 26.85 3.33 -7.76
C PRO A 223 27.20 4.83 -7.82
N ALA A 224 26.60 5.61 -6.93
CA ALA A 224 26.86 7.04 -6.86
C ALA A 224 28.32 7.31 -6.51
N MET A 225 28.99 8.15 -7.32
CA MET A 225 30.38 8.55 -7.10
C MET A 225 30.50 9.93 -6.45
N GLN A 226 29.48 10.78 -6.57
CA GLN A 226 29.43 12.14 -6.07
C GLN A 226 28.29 12.33 -5.07
N PRO A 227 28.40 13.26 -4.11
CA PRO A 227 27.38 13.48 -3.09
C PRO A 227 26.01 13.87 -3.66
N GLU A 228 25.97 14.70 -4.70
CA GLU A 228 24.74 15.09 -5.38
C GLU A 228 24.04 13.86 -5.99
N VAL A 229 24.82 12.98 -6.61
CA VAL A 229 24.26 11.74 -7.21
C VAL A 229 23.74 10.81 -6.14
N ALA A 230 24.43 10.68 -4.99
CA ALA A 230 23.97 9.85 -3.88
C ALA A 230 22.62 10.34 -3.31
N VAL A 231 22.48 11.67 -3.12
CA VAL A 231 21.23 12.29 -2.69
C VAL A 231 20.12 12.10 -3.73
N LEU A 232 20.39 12.35 -5.02
CA LEU A 232 19.39 12.17 -6.07
C LEU A 232 19.01 10.70 -6.28
N HIS A 233 19.95 9.76 -6.12
CA HIS A 233 19.62 8.33 -6.14
C HIS A 233 18.65 7.99 -4.99
N SER A 234 18.89 8.51 -3.78
CA SER A 234 17.98 8.25 -2.66
C SER A 234 16.55 8.74 -2.94
N VAL A 235 16.40 9.93 -3.52
CA VAL A 235 15.08 10.45 -3.94
C VAL A 235 14.41 9.50 -4.96
N LYS A 236 15.18 9.05 -5.96
CA LYS A 236 14.64 8.15 -6.99
C LYS A 236 14.31 6.76 -6.47
N VAL A 237 15.02 6.25 -5.46
CA VAL A 237 14.66 5.00 -4.77
C VAL A 237 13.27 5.13 -4.15
N LEU A 238 12.99 6.22 -3.43
CA LEU A 238 11.67 6.44 -2.83
C LEU A 238 10.57 6.59 -3.88
N ALA A 239 10.84 7.32 -4.97
CA ALA A 239 9.89 7.48 -6.07
C ALA A 239 9.62 6.16 -6.80
N ALA A 240 10.65 5.36 -7.09
CA ALA A 240 10.51 4.04 -7.71
C ALA A 240 9.82 3.04 -6.77
N GLY A 241 10.20 3.03 -5.47
CA GLY A 241 9.54 2.24 -4.44
C GLY A 241 8.05 2.51 -4.36
N GLN A 242 7.63 3.77 -4.51
CA GLN A 242 6.23 4.18 -4.50
C GLN A 242 5.40 3.54 -5.64
N THR A 243 6.02 3.06 -6.71
CA THR A 243 5.31 2.31 -7.76
C THR A 243 5.01 0.87 -7.36
N ASN A 244 5.75 0.31 -6.42
CA ASN A 244 5.64 -1.08 -5.96
C ASN A 244 4.92 -1.22 -4.62
N PHE A 245 4.80 -0.15 -3.83
CA PHE A 245 4.18 -0.13 -2.51
C PHE A 245 3.03 0.86 -2.46
N SER A 246 2.00 0.54 -1.67
CA SER A 246 0.81 1.39 -1.57
C SER A 246 0.91 2.46 -0.49
N GLY A 247 1.74 2.27 0.52
CA GLY A 247 1.99 3.21 1.61
C GLY A 247 3.25 4.04 1.42
N GLY A 248 3.78 4.57 2.51
CA GLY A 248 4.99 5.38 2.52
C GLY A 248 6.27 4.62 2.23
N GLN A 249 7.26 5.37 1.78
CA GLN A 249 8.59 4.90 1.51
C GLN A 249 9.59 5.66 2.36
N GLY A 250 10.52 4.97 3.01
CA GLY A 250 11.44 5.62 3.91
C GLY A 250 12.88 5.12 3.81
N PHE A 251 13.74 5.83 4.51
CA PHE A 251 15.11 5.39 4.77
C PHE A 251 15.38 5.38 6.26
N MET A 252 15.94 4.28 6.73
CA MET A 252 16.58 4.21 8.04
C MET A 252 17.95 4.88 7.99
N TYR A 253 18.37 5.50 9.08
CA TYR A 253 19.73 6.06 9.28
C TYR A 253 20.23 6.97 8.15
N TYR A 254 19.38 7.80 7.58
CA TYR A 254 19.63 8.56 6.36
C TYR A 254 20.87 9.48 6.46
N THR A 255 21.00 10.24 7.55
CA THR A 255 22.14 11.13 7.75
C THR A 255 23.46 10.37 7.83
N MET A 256 23.45 9.23 8.50
CA MET A 256 24.61 8.39 8.69
C MET A 256 25.08 7.71 7.40
N PHE A 257 24.17 7.11 6.63
CA PHE A 257 24.55 6.40 5.40
C PHE A 257 25.07 7.33 4.31
N LEU A 258 24.67 8.60 4.31
CA LEU A 258 25.18 9.59 3.36
C LEU A 258 26.40 10.37 3.86
N ALA A 259 26.68 10.38 5.16
CA ALA A 259 27.81 11.09 5.74
C ALA A 259 29.17 10.82 5.04
N PRO A 260 29.49 9.57 4.61
CA PRO A 260 30.74 9.31 3.91
C PRO A 260 30.95 10.09 2.61
N PHE A 261 29.87 10.55 1.98
CA PHE A 261 29.95 11.39 0.77
C PHE A 261 30.18 12.87 1.09
N LEU A 262 30.04 13.30 2.34
CA LEU A 262 30.07 14.70 2.75
C LEU A 262 31.45 15.16 3.23
N ARG A 263 32.37 14.22 3.48
CA ARG A 263 33.72 14.53 3.97
C ARG A 263 34.43 15.51 3.05
N GLY A 264 34.96 16.59 3.65
CA GLY A 264 35.65 17.63 2.95
C GLY A 264 34.77 18.69 2.27
N LEU A 265 33.45 18.56 2.35
CA LEU A 265 32.54 19.59 1.85
C LEU A 265 32.39 20.74 2.86
N SER A 266 32.19 21.96 2.35
CA SER A 266 31.79 23.09 3.20
C SER A 266 30.35 22.90 3.70
N TYR A 267 30.03 23.44 4.88
CA TYR A 267 28.66 23.38 5.42
C TYR A 267 27.61 23.94 4.45
N LYS A 268 27.94 25.04 3.76
CA LYS A 268 27.07 25.63 2.72
C LYS A 268 26.73 24.60 1.64
N ARG A 269 27.66 23.76 1.23
CA ARG A 269 27.44 22.73 0.21
C ARG A 269 26.57 21.58 0.77
N ILE A 270 26.81 21.17 2.02
CA ILE A 270 26.00 20.16 2.70
C ILE A 270 24.56 20.64 2.82
N LYS A 271 24.33 21.89 3.21
CA LYS A 271 22.99 22.49 3.28
C LYS A 271 22.29 22.55 1.92
N GLN A 272 23.06 22.82 0.84
CA GLN A 272 22.51 22.77 -0.52
C GLN A 272 22.06 21.35 -0.91
N LEU A 273 22.76 20.30 -0.49
CA LEU A 273 22.35 18.92 -0.72
C LEU A 273 21.03 18.59 0.01
N ALA A 274 20.88 19.03 1.25
CA ALA A 274 19.63 18.90 1.99
C ALA A 274 18.48 19.62 1.26
N GLN A 275 18.70 20.85 0.78
CA GLN A 275 17.71 21.59 0.03
C GLN A 275 17.31 20.87 -1.27
N MET A 276 18.28 20.34 -2.03
CA MET A 276 18.01 19.55 -3.24
C MET A 276 17.09 18.35 -2.92
N MET A 277 17.36 17.63 -1.85
CA MET A 277 16.54 16.49 -1.42
C MET A 277 15.08 16.91 -1.17
N PHE A 278 14.85 17.96 -0.38
CA PHE A 278 13.49 18.44 -0.07
C PHE A 278 12.72 18.84 -1.33
N TYR A 279 13.34 19.63 -2.21
CA TYR A 279 12.68 20.10 -3.42
C TYR A 279 12.41 18.95 -4.41
N GLU A 280 13.36 18.04 -4.60
CA GLU A 280 13.12 16.87 -5.47
C GLU A 280 12.00 15.97 -4.96
N LEU A 281 11.90 15.72 -3.65
CA LEU A 281 10.82 14.92 -3.07
C LEU A 281 9.46 15.62 -3.15
N THR A 282 9.41 16.94 -2.95
CA THR A 282 8.17 17.71 -2.90
C THR A 282 7.71 18.26 -4.24
N GLN A 283 8.56 18.25 -5.27
CA GLN A 283 8.23 18.65 -6.64
C GLN A 283 8.00 17.46 -7.58
N THR A 284 8.37 16.24 -7.18
CA THR A 284 8.02 15.03 -7.92
C THR A 284 6.55 14.68 -7.64
N TYR A 285 5.65 15.27 -8.42
CA TYR A 285 4.20 15.28 -8.17
C TYR A 285 3.42 14.17 -8.86
N VAL A 286 4.06 13.30 -9.63
CA VAL A 286 3.38 12.32 -10.49
C VAL A 286 3.40 10.89 -9.94
N THR A 287 3.73 10.71 -8.68
CA THR A 287 3.70 9.38 -8.06
C THR A 287 2.29 8.98 -7.67
N ARG A 288 1.96 7.69 -7.78
CA ARG A 288 0.68 7.10 -7.36
C ARG A 288 -0.57 7.82 -7.88
N GLY A 289 -0.53 8.29 -9.15
CA GLY A 289 -1.67 8.97 -9.76
C GLY A 289 -1.83 10.42 -9.30
N GLY A 290 -0.74 11.19 -9.27
CA GLY A 290 -0.77 12.64 -9.08
C GLY A 290 -0.70 13.10 -7.63
N GLN A 291 0.17 12.48 -6.85
CA GLN A 291 0.57 12.98 -5.52
C GLN A 291 2.10 13.08 -5.42
N LEU A 292 2.58 13.70 -4.35
CA LEU A 292 3.99 13.73 -3.98
C LEU A 292 4.50 12.35 -3.57
N VAL A 293 5.82 12.18 -3.55
CA VAL A 293 6.44 10.98 -2.97
C VAL A 293 6.13 10.95 -1.48
N PHE A 294 5.32 9.97 -1.05
CA PHE A 294 4.96 9.81 0.36
C PHE A 294 6.14 9.19 1.11
N SER A 295 6.97 10.04 1.70
CA SER A 295 8.29 9.68 2.16
C SER A 295 8.54 10.02 3.63
N ASN A 296 9.41 9.23 4.27
CA ASN A 296 9.97 9.49 5.59
C ASN A 296 11.48 9.24 5.59
N ILE A 297 12.20 9.91 6.47
CA ILE A 297 13.63 9.71 6.68
C ILE A 297 13.93 9.70 8.17
N GLN A 298 14.64 8.67 8.63
CA GLN A 298 15.12 8.59 9.99
C GLN A 298 16.48 9.31 10.09
N LEU A 299 16.57 10.20 11.05
CA LEU A 299 17.68 11.13 11.23
C LEU A 299 18.37 10.92 12.60
N PRO A 300 19.40 10.10 12.70
CA PRO A 300 20.27 10.12 13.86
C PRO A 300 21.09 11.42 13.89
N MET A 301 21.23 12.00 15.10
CA MET A 301 22.03 13.23 15.34
C MET A 301 23.53 12.99 15.24
N GLY A 302 23.96 11.75 15.47
CA GLY A 302 25.31 11.26 15.36
C GLY A 302 25.27 9.78 14.96
N VAL A 303 26.39 9.08 15.08
CA VAL A 303 26.46 7.65 14.73
C VAL A 303 25.99 6.81 15.92
N PRO A 304 24.87 6.08 15.79
CA PRO A 304 24.40 5.18 16.83
C PRO A 304 25.45 4.11 17.17
N LYS A 305 25.52 3.73 18.46
CA LYS A 305 26.55 2.82 18.98
C LYS A 305 26.70 1.53 18.14
N ILE A 306 25.59 0.93 17.71
CA ILE A 306 25.59 -0.31 16.94
C ILE A 306 26.26 -0.19 15.57
N TRP A 307 26.35 1.03 15.03
CA TRP A 307 26.91 1.32 13.71
C TRP A 307 28.36 1.80 13.74
N ARG A 308 28.93 2.16 14.92
CA ARG A 308 30.23 2.82 15.03
C ARG A 308 31.36 2.06 14.36
N ASP A 309 31.39 0.74 14.56
CA ASP A 309 32.46 -0.13 14.07
C ASP A 309 32.11 -0.78 12.72
N VAL A 310 30.92 -0.49 12.17
CA VAL A 310 30.45 -1.08 10.92
C VAL A 310 31.14 -0.41 9.73
N PRO A 311 31.69 -1.20 8.78
CA PRO A 311 32.33 -0.66 7.58
C PRO A 311 31.38 0.16 6.72
N VAL A 312 31.88 1.24 6.16
CA VAL A 312 31.14 2.13 5.27
C VAL A 312 30.87 1.47 3.92
N VAL A 313 29.63 1.61 3.44
CA VAL A 313 29.24 1.28 2.06
C VAL A 313 29.18 2.56 1.23
N LYS A 314 30.10 2.71 0.28
CA LYS A 314 30.25 3.90 -0.55
C LYS A 314 30.79 3.57 -1.92
N GLN A 315 30.24 4.20 -2.97
CA GLN A 315 30.80 4.11 -4.34
C GLN A 315 30.96 2.66 -4.85
N GLY A 316 29.99 1.79 -4.55
CA GLY A 316 30.00 0.40 -4.94
C GLY A 316 30.99 -0.49 -4.18
N LYS A 317 31.43 -0.07 -3.01
CA LYS A 317 32.41 -0.80 -2.19
C LYS A 317 32.05 -0.76 -0.72
N VAL A 318 32.44 -1.83 0.01
CA VAL A 318 32.60 -1.80 1.45
C VAL A 318 34.00 -1.28 1.72
N GLY A 319 34.13 -0.16 2.40
CA GLY A 319 35.41 0.53 2.64
C GLY A 319 36.14 0.02 3.89
N PRO A 320 37.40 0.42 4.10
CA PRO A 320 38.13 0.16 5.33
C PRO A 320 37.72 1.06 6.50
N GLU A 321 37.09 2.22 6.21
CA GLU A 321 36.62 3.17 7.21
C GLU A 321 35.29 2.68 7.80
N THR A 322 34.98 3.10 9.02
CA THR A 322 33.74 2.78 9.70
C THR A 322 32.79 3.99 9.73
N TYR A 323 31.50 3.77 10.01
CA TYR A 323 30.57 4.89 10.14
C TYR A 323 30.96 5.80 11.31
N GLY A 324 31.58 5.28 12.39
CA GLY A 324 32.08 6.05 13.52
C GLY A 324 33.10 7.14 13.14
N ASP A 325 33.85 6.93 12.04
CA ASP A 325 34.82 7.91 11.54
C ASP A 325 34.16 9.16 10.93
N TYR A 326 32.83 9.14 10.75
CA TYR A 326 32.04 10.19 10.08
C TYR A 326 31.09 10.94 11.02
N GLU A 327 31.28 10.84 12.34
CA GLU A 327 30.47 11.55 13.34
C GLU A 327 30.25 13.04 13.04
N PRO A 328 31.29 13.84 12.68
CA PRO A 328 31.09 15.25 12.37
C PRO A 328 30.21 15.50 11.15
N GLU A 329 30.35 14.67 10.10
CA GLU A 329 29.55 14.79 8.88
C GLU A 329 28.09 14.41 9.12
N VAL A 330 27.81 13.44 10.01
CA VAL A 330 26.44 13.10 10.43
C VAL A 330 25.79 14.29 11.12
N GLN A 331 26.48 14.91 12.09
CA GLN A 331 25.99 16.09 12.82
C GLN A 331 25.74 17.28 11.88
N MET A 332 26.65 17.55 10.95
CA MET A 332 26.51 18.62 9.96
C MET A 332 25.30 18.38 9.04
N PHE A 333 25.09 17.15 8.60
CA PHE A 333 23.98 16.84 7.71
C PHE A 333 22.64 16.87 8.44
N PHE A 334 22.59 16.35 9.66
CA PHE A 334 21.44 16.46 10.53
C PHE A 334 21.02 17.92 10.75
N ARG A 335 21.98 18.78 11.10
CA ARG A 335 21.78 20.23 11.25
C ARG A 335 21.23 20.83 9.95
N ALA A 336 21.86 20.53 8.82
CA ALA A 336 21.46 21.06 7.52
C ALA A 336 20.02 20.67 7.12
N ILE A 337 19.65 19.41 7.33
CA ILE A 337 18.28 18.93 7.06
C ILE A 337 17.28 19.63 7.98
N THR A 338 17.59 19.77 9.27
CA THR A 338 16.70 20.41 10.23
C THR A 338 16.54 21.90 9.94
N GLU A 339 17.63 22.61 9.59
CA GLU A 339 17.56 24.02 9.21
C GLU A 339 16.74 24.25 7.93
N VAL A 340 16.93 23.44 6.89
CA VAL A 340 16.14 23.54 5.65
C VAL A 340 14.68 23.26 5.93
N SER A 341 14.38 22.27 6.76
CA SER A 341 13.00 21.98 7.20
C SER A 341 12.37 23.16 7.95
N LEU A 342 13.15 23.82 8.80
CA LEU A 342 12.72 24.98 9.59
C LEU A 342 12.53 26.24 8.74
N GLU A 343 13.32 26.43 7.69
CA GLU A 343 13.16 27.52 6.72
C GLU A 343 11.84 27.39 5.95
N GLY A 344 11.47 26.17 5.57
CA GLY A 344 10.32 25.90 4.73
C GLY A 344 10.56 26.18 3.25
N ASP A 345 9.49 26.19 2.46
CA ASP A 345 9.55 26.49 1.03
C ASP A 345 9.71 28.01 0.77
N SER A 346 9.77 28.41 -0.51
CA SER A 346 9.93 29.82 -0.89
C SER A 346 8.80 30.75 -0.43
N TRP A 347 7.69 30.20 0.07
CA TRP A 347 6.57 30.92 0.67
C TRP A 347 6.54 30.81 2.20
N GLY A 348 7.56 30.19 2.81
CA GLY A 348 7.64 29.96 4.26
C GLY A 348 6.70 28.88 4.78
N LYS A 349 6.16 28.01 3.90
CA LYS A 349 5.36 26.87 4.31
C LYS A 349 6.24 25.68 4.66
N PRO A 350 5.84 24.84 5.64
CA PRO A 350 6.56 23.61 5.92
C PRO A 350 6.50 22.67 4.71
N PHE A 351 7.57 21.90 4.50
CA PHE A 351 7.56 20.83 3.52
C PHE A 351 6.63 19.70 3.98
N ASN A 352 5.78 19.21 3.10
CA ASN A 352 4.90 18.08 3.40
C ASN A 352 5.69 16.77 3.57
N PHE A 353 6.77 16.62 2.80
CA PHE A 353 7.65 15.45 2.77
C PHE A 353 9.11 15.88 2.57
N PRO A 354 10.08 15.04 2.98
CA PRO A 354 9.89 13.82 3.76
C PRO A 354 9.41 14.15 5.18
N LYS A 355 8.69 13.19 5.80
CA LYS A 355 8.47 13.25 7.24
C LYS A 355 9.80 12.98 7.93
N ASN A 356 10.32 13.95 8.66
CA ASN A 356 11.57 13.83 9.41
C ASN A 356 11.31 13.09 10.74
N GLU A 357 12.12 12.10 11.05
CA GLU A 357 12.02 11.25 12.24
C GLU A 357 13.35 11.27 12.99
N ASN A 358 13.41 12.03 14.08
CA ASN A 358 14.62 12.12 14.90
C ASN A 358 14.82 10.82 15.68
N TYR A 359 15.95 10.18 15.48
CA TYR A 359 16.34 8.99 16.22
C TYR A 359 16.78 9.36 17.62
N VAL A 360 15.99 8.98 18.63
CA VAL A 360 16.22 9.30 20.05
C VAL A 360 16.87 8.12 20.74
N SER A 361 18.13 8.23 21.10
CA SER A 361 18.92 7.20 21.77
C SER A 361 19.69 7.79 22.95
N PRO A 362 20.02 7.01 24.01
CA PRO A 362 20.67 7.51 25.20
C PRO A 362 22.01 8.21 24.95
N GLU A 363 22.75 7.76 23.93
CA GLU A 363 24.04 8.34 23.56
C GLU A 363 23.96 9.77 23.06
N PHE A 364 22.79 10.25 22.64
CA PHE A 364 22.59 11.61 22.14
C PHE A 364 22.11 12.61 23.21
N PHE A 365 21.95 12.19 24.47
CA PHE A 365 21.68 13.07 25.61
C PHE A 365 22.99 13.54 26.29
N LYS A 366 23.94 13.99 25.49
CA LYS A 366 25.19 14.58 25.94
C LYS A 366 25.29 16.03 25.48
N SER A 367 26.02 16.85 26.20
CA SER A 367 26.15 18.28 25.89
C SER A 367 26.66 18.61 24.49
N GLU A 368 27.38 17.70 23.86
CA GLU A 368 27.84 17.85 22.46
C GLU A 368 26.70 17.89 21.43
N TYR A 369 25.49 17.44 21.80
CA TYR A 369 24.29 17.45 20.95
C TYR A 369 23.26 18.50 21.35
N ASP A 370 23.50 19.29 22.42
CA ASP A 370 22.52 20.25 22.95
C ASP A 370 22.05 21.25 21.89
N ASP A 371 22.96 21.77 21.07
CA ASP A 371 22.63 22.68 19.98
C ASP A 371 21.70 22.06 18.93
N LEU A 372 21.88 20.77 18.63
CA LEU A 372 21.03 20.04 17.70
C LEU A 372 19.65 19.80 18.30
N TRP A 373 19.59 19.47 19.58
CA TRP A 373 18.30 19.34 20.31
C TRP A 373 17.54 20.66 20.33
N MET A 374 18.22 21.80 20.60
CA MET A 374 17.57 23.11 20.58
C MET A 374 16.99 23.43 19.21
N LEU A 375 17.72 23.14 18.13
CA LEU A 375 17.26 23.35 16.76
C LEU A 375 16.03 22.48 16.42
N VAL A 376 16.02 21.21 16.88
CA VAL A 376 14.86 20.31 16.73
C VAL A 376 13.65 20.86 17.44
N HIS A 377 13.80 21.32 18.70
CA HIS A 377 12.69 21.87 19.48
C HIS A 377 12.15 23.18 18.88
N GLU A 378 13.00 24.00 18.27
CA GLU A 378 12.56 25.18 17.50
C GLU A 378 11.68 24.76 16.32
N ALA A 379 12.09 23.73 15.57
CA ALA A 379 11.31 23.20 14.44
C ALA A 379 9.96 22.62 14.89
N VAL A 380 9.95 21.86 15.99
CA VAL A 380 8.72 21.34 16.60
C VAL A 380 7.80 22.48 17.06
N GLY A 381 8.35 23.50 17.72
CA GLY A 381 7.60 24.67 18.19
C GLY A 381 6.97 25.46 17.05
N LYS A 382 7.64 25.55 15.90
CA LYS A 382 7.17 26.30 14.73
C LYS A 382 6.15 25.52 13.89
N PHE A 383 6.39 24.24 13.61
CA PHE A 383 5.64 23.47 12.63
C PHE A 383 4.96 22.20 13.18
N GLY A 384 5.15 21.84 14.45
CA GLY A 384 4.69 20.56 15.00
C GLY A 384 5.43 19.33 14.44
N SER A 385 6.58 19.54 13.80
CA SER A 385 7.45 18.53 13.16
C SER A 385 8.91 18.92 13.43
N PRO A 386 9.83 18.00 13.54
CA PRO A 386 9.81 16.56 13.25
C PRO A 386 9.18 15.66 14.32
N TYR A 387 9.07 14.36 13.98
CA TYR A 387 8.68 13.30 14.91
C TYR A 387 9.89 12.74 15.66
N PHE A 388 9.62 11.97 16.72
CA PHE A 388 10.67 11.36 17.54
C PHE A 388 10.59 9.84 17.51
N ASP A 389 11.62 9.19 16.99
CA ASP A 389 11.78 7.74 16.99
C ASP A 389 12.46 7.31 18.29
N ASN A 390 11.65 6.94 19.28
CA ASN A 390 12.11 6.66 20.63
C ASN A 390 12.72 5.27 20.75
N MET A 391 14.05 5.17 20.83
CA MET A 391 14.83 3.96 21.00
C MET A 391 15.15 3.62 22.45
N LEU A 392 14.64 4.39 23.43
CA LEU A 392 14.93 4.18 24.85
C LEU A 392 14.34 2.88 25.43
N PRO A 393 13.12 2.41 25.05
CA PRO A 393 12.56 1.19 25.59
C PRO A 393 13.36 -0.06 25.22
N ALA A 394 13.52 -0.97 26.18
CA ALA A 394 14.27 -2.23 25.97
C ALA A 394 13.74 -3.10 24.83
N TYR A 395 12.40 -3.14 24.64
CA TYR A 395 11.78 -3.91 23.54
C TYR A 395 12.09 -3.35 22.15
N ARG A 396 12.71 -2.19 22.04
CA ARG A 396 13.21 -1.57 20.82
C ARG A 396 14.70 -1.80 20.60
N GLY A 397 15.29 -2.72 21.34
CA GLY A 397 16.69 -3.09 21.24
C GLY A 397 17.64 -2.22 22.08
N TYR A 398 17.21 -1.08 22.63
CA TYR A 398 17.99 -0.19 23.51
C TYR A 398 19.46 -0.04 23.06
N GLY A 399 19.65 0.39 21.79
CA GLY A 399 20.97 0.55 21.18
C GLY A 399 21.64 -0.73 20.68
N ASN A 400 21.02 -1.91 20.82
CA ASN A 400 21.53 -3.18 20.28
C ASN A 400 20.73 -3.72 19.09
N GLY A 401 19.67 -3.01 18.69
CA GLY A 401 18.82 -3.38 17.56
C GLY A 401 18.74 -2.27 16.51
N ILE A 402 18.19 -2.64 15.37
CA ILE A 402 17.79 -1.71 14.31
C ILE A 402 16.32 -1.41 14.48
N SER A 403 15.94 -0.15 14.40
CA SER A 403 14.54 0.25 14.41
C SER A 403 14.31 1.41 13.47
N CYS A 404 13.15 1.43 12.86
CA CYS A 404 12.69 2.54 12.04
C CYS A 404 11.18 2.73 12.19
N TYR A 405 10.72 3.94 11.90
CA TYR A 405 9.31 4.26 11.80
C TYR A 405 8.86 4.29 10.36
N GLN A 406 7.61 3.92 10.16
CA GLN A 406 6.91 4.16 8.91
C GLN A 406 6.00 5.40 8.99
N CYS A 407 5.56 5.86 7.83
CA CYS A 407 4.73 7.04 7.61
C CYS A 407 3.58 7.23 8.62
N CYS A 408 2.96 6.15 9.11
CA CYS A 408 1.86 6.16 10.07
C CYS A 408 2.32 5.93 11.52
N ALA A 409 3.60 6.19 11.83
CA ALA A 409 4.23 5.98 13.12
C ALA A 409 4.24 4.50 13.59
N TYR A 410 4.20 3.54 12.65
CA TYR A 410 4.53 2.16 12.98
C TYR A 410 6.02 2.04 13.18
N GLN A 411 6.39 1.38 14.25
CA GLN A 411 7.77 1.06 14.50
C GLN A 411 8.04 -0.41 14.21
N PHE A 412 9.07 -0.64 13.41
CA PHE A 412 9.65 -1.94 13.18
C PHE A 412 10.97 -2.04 13.93
N SER A 413 11.20 -3.16 14.57
CA SER A 413 12.46 -3.42 15.28
C SER A 413 12.99 -4.78 14.85
N ASN A 414 14.28 -4.84 14.61
CA ASN A 414 15.03 -6.05 14.31
C ASN A 414 16.21 -6.12 15.27
N THR A 415 16.37 -7.25 15.94
CA THR A 415 17.41 -7.46 16.97
C THR A 415 18.12 -8.78 16.72
N PRO A 416 19.33 -8.99 17.27
CA PRO A 416 20.03 -10.27 17.18
C PRO A 416 19.20 -11.48 17.65
N GLU A 417 18.24 -11.26 18.58
CA GLU A 417 17.37 -12.31 19.11
C GLU A 417 16.22 -12.65 18.15
N THR A 418 15.80 -11.69 17.32
CA THR A 418 14.66 -11.84 16.40
C THR A 418 15.07 -12.19 14.97
N ASP A 419 16.33 -11.91 14.59
CA ASP A 419 16.84 -12.16 13.25
C ASP A 419 18.15 -12.95 13.28
N PRO A 420 18.14 -14.23 12.85
CA PRO A 420 19.35 -15.04 12.80
C PRO A 420 20.46 -14.49 11.88
N LYS A 421 20.10 -13.65 10.92
CA LYS A 421 21.02 -13.00 9.97
C LYS A 421 21.36 -11.56 10.35
N PHE A 422 21.03 -11.14 11.56
CA PHE A 422 21.21 -9.76 11.99
C PHE A 422 22.62 -9.22 11.73
N ASN A 423 23.65 -9.99 12.13
CA ASN A 423 25.04 -9.57 11.96
C ASN A 423 25.45 -9.51 10.48
N GLU A 424 25.07 -10.51 9.66
CA GLU A 424 25.34 -10.49 8.22
C GLU A 424 24.74 -9.22 7.56
N LYS A 425 23.52 -8.86 7.94
CA LYS A 425 22.85 -7.64 7.46
C LYS A 425 23.52 -6.37 7.98
N LEU A 426 23.92 -6.35 9.26
CA LEU A 426 24.61 -5.22 9.88
C LEU A 426 25.92 -4.93 9.16
N TRP A 427 26.71 -5.96 8.88
CA TRP A 427 28.02 -5.89 8.22
C TRP A 427 27.94 -5.85 6.69
N PHE A 428 26.74 -5.93 6.11
CA PHE A 428 26.51 -5.96 4.68
C PHE A 428 27.24 -7.12 3.97
N GLU A 429 27.37 -8.25 4.64
CA GLU A 429 28.08 -9.44 4.12
C GLU A 429 27.33 -10.03 2.92
N ASP A 430 28.04 -10.26 1.81
CA ASP A 430 27.46 -10.73 0.55
C ASP A 430 26.22 -9.91 0.07
N GLY A 431 26.12 -8.64 0.47
CA GLY A 431 25.01 -7.74 0.13
C GLY A 431 23.76 -7.94 0.99
N GLN A 432 23.83 -8.71 2.08
CA GLN A 432 22.74 -8.81 3.04
C GLN A 432 22.47 -7.43 3.65
N HIS A 433 21.20 -7.09 3.78
CA HIS A 433 20.76 -5.78 4.23
C HIS A 433 19.42 -5.87 4.93
N PHE A 434 19.03 -4.83 5.65
CA PHE A 434 17.75 -4.79 6.34
C PHE A 434 16.62 -4.43 5.37
N SER A 435 15.55 -5.22 5.39
CA SER A 435 14.33 -4.97 4.64
C SER A 435 13.18 -4.89 5.64
N MET A 436 12.80 -3.67 6.02
CA MET A 436 11.80 -3.44 7.06
C MET A 436 10.59 -2.75 6.46
N GLY A 437 9.39 -3.27 6.72
CA GLY A 437 8.20 -2.71 6.11
C GLY A 437 6.91 -3.40 6.55
N GLY A 438 5.79 -2.86 6.04
CA GLY A 438 4.45 -3.35 6.31
C GLY A 438 3.87 -4.11 5.12
N TRP A 439 3.36 -5.31 5.41
CA TRP A 439 2.64 -6.10 4.42
C TRP A 439 1.24 -5.56 4.14
N GLN A 440 0.48 -5.34 5.23
CA GLN A 440 -0.87 -4.78 5.21
C GLN A 440 -1.22 -4.18 6.56
N VAL A 441 -2.05 -3.15 6.54
CA VAL A 441 -2.65 -2.54 7.72
C VAL A 441 -4.15 -2.78 7.72
N VAL A 442 -4.68 -3.20 8.86
CA VAL A 442 -6.12 -3.28 9.14
C VAL A 442 -6.38 -2.57 10.45
N SER A 443 -7.30 -1.61 10.47
CA SER A 443 -7.67 -0.88 11.68
C SER A 443 -9.01 -1.36 12.24
N LEU A 444 -9.11 -1.49 13.56
CA LEU A 444 -10.34 -1.79 14.29
C LEU A 444 -11.07 -0.50 14.66
N ASN A 445 -12.38 -0.45 14.48
CA ASN A 445 -13.24 0.65 14.88
C ASN A 445 -13.64 0.52 16.35
N MET A 446 -12.85 1.08 17.26
CA MET A 446 -13.05 0.91 18.71
C MET A 446 -14.34 1.53 19.24
N PRO A 447 -14.79 2.73 18.80
CA PRO A 447 -16.09 3.27 19.20
C PRO A 447 -17.25 2.35 18.88
N ARG A 448 -17.26 1.78 17.67
CA ARG A 448 -18.30 0.84 17.25
C ARG A 448 -18.34 -0.40 18.15
N LEU A 449 -17.18 -0.95 18.49
CA LEU A 449 -17.08 -2.09 19.42
C LEU A 449 -17.54 -1.71 20.83
N ALA A 450 -17.26 -0.50 21.29
CA ALA A 450 -17.73 0.01 22.58
C ALA A 450 -19.26 0.10 22.63
N TYR A 451 -19.90 0.63 21.59
CA TYR A 451 -21.37 0.66 21.49
C TYR A 451 -21.97 -0.76 21.50
N GLN A 452 -21.36 -1.70 20.78
CA GLN A 452 -21.81 -3.09 20.74
C GLN A 452 -21.61 -3.80 22.09
N ALA A 453 -20.56 -3.44 22.83
CA ALA A 453 -20.30 -3.97 24.17
C ALA A 453 -21.26 -3.43 25.22
N ASN A 454 -21.83 -2.23 25.02
CA ASN A 454 -22.81 -1.60 25.91
C ASN A 454 -22.32 -1.50 27.38
N GLY A 455 -21.09 -1.01 27.57
CA GLY A 455 -20.48 -0.81 28.90
C GLY A 455 -19.85 -2.06 29.54
N ASP A 456 -19.91 -3.21 28.86
CA ASP A 456 -19.27 -4.44 29.31
C ASP A 456 -17.85 -4.56 28.72
N TYR A 457 -16.83 -4.49 29.59
CA TYR A 457 -15.42 -4.54 29.19
C TYR A 457 -15.02 -5.92 28.64
N ASP A 458 -15.47 -6.99 29.25
CA ASP A 458 -15.09 -8.34 28.82
C ASP A 458 -15.68 -8.64 27.44
N LYS A 459 -16.91 -8.21 27.21
CA LYS A 459 -17.55 -8.26 25.87
C LYS A 459 -16.81 -7.37 24.87
N LEU A 460 -16.35 -6.18 25.24
CA LEU A 460 -15.52 -5.34 24.38
C LEU A 460 -14.23 -6.05 23.95
N LEU A 461 -13.56 -6.69 24.91
CA LEU A 461 -12.32 -7.42 24.65
C LEU A 461 -12.57 -8.62 23.72
N ASP A 462 -13.64 -9.36 23.91
CA ASP A 462 -13.98 -10.49 23.03
C ASP A 462 -14.35 -10.04 21.61
N LEU A 463 -15.12 -8.96 21.47
CA LEU A 463 -15.38 -8.34 20.18
C LEU A 463 -14.10 -7.89 19.48
N ALA A 464 -13.17 -7.26 20.22
CA ALA A 464 -11.89 -6.85 19.68
C ALA A 464 -11.06 -8.05 19.18
N LYS A 465 -10.99 -9.15 19.98
CA LYS A 465 -10.32 -10.39 19.57
C LYS A 465 -10.93 -10.99 18.30
N ASP A 466 -12.25 -10.99 18.17
CA ASP A 466 -12.93 -11.49 16.98
C ASP A 466 -12.58 -10.66 15.74
N LYS A 467 -12.52 -9.32 15.88
CA LYS A 467 -12.07 -8.45 14.77
C LYS A 467 -10.59 -8.62 14.44
N MET A 468 -9.75 -8.91 15.43
CA MET A 468 -8.34 -9.26 15.19
C MET A 468 -8.23 -10.57 14.37
N ARG A 469 -9.05 -11.60 14.66
CA ARG A 469 -9.10 -12.83 13.86
C ARG A 469 -9.53 -12.56 12.42
N LEU A 470 -10.50 -11.67 12.19
CA LEU A 470 -10.88 -11.25 10.84
C LEU A 470 -9.71 -10.54 10.14
N ALA A 471 -8.97 -9.67 10.84
CA ALA A 471 -7.78 -9.03 10.28
C ALA A 471 -6.72 -10.05 9.85
N MET A 472 -6.50 -11.12 10.62
CA MET A 472 -5.61 -12.22 10.22
C MET A 472 -6.08 -12.91 8.94
N GLY A 473 -7.40 -13.10 8.77
CA GLY A 473 -8.00 -13.61 7.53
C GLY A 473 -7.74 -12.70 6.33
N VAL A 474 -7.79 -11.37 6.53
CA VAL A 474 -7.46 -10.37 5.49
C VAL A 474 -6.00 -10.51 5.06
N TYR A 475 -5.07 -10.68 6.00
CA TYR A 475 -3.64 -10.86 5.66
C TYR A 475 -3.37 -12.14 4.89
N ALA A 476 -4.00 -13.24 5.27
CA ALA A 476 -3.90 -14.51 4.55
C ALA A 476 -4.46 -14.40 3.12
N ALA A 477 -5.59 -13.72 2.94
CA ALA A 477 -6.14 -13.44 1.62
C ALA A 477 -5.18 -12.60 0.77
N LYS A 478 -4.62 -11.51 1.33
CA LYS A 478 -3.64 -10.69 0.62
C LYS A 478 -2.40 -11.48 0.23
N ARG A 479 -1.91 -12.38 1.09
CA ARG A 479 -0.72 -13.19 0.79
C ARG A 479 -0.94 -14.01 -0.47
N ARG A 480 -2.06 -14.73 -0.57
CA ARG A 480 -2.41 -15.53 -1.76
C ARG A 480 -2.42 -14.71 -3.06
N TRP A 481 -2.90 -13.46 -3.02
CA TRP A 481 -2.87 -12.57 -4.17
C TRP A 481 -1.46 -12.11 -4.54
N MET A 482 -0.72 -11.66 -3.54
CA MET A 482 0.60 -11.07 -3.74
C MET A 482 1.64 -12.10 -4.14
N ASP A 483 1.56 -13.34 -3.64
CA ASP A 483 2.48 -14.41 -4.06
C ASP A 483 2.43 -14.60 -5.57
N LYS A 484 1.24 -14.57 -6.18
CA LYS A 484 1.08 -14.61 -7.64
C LYS A 484 1.64 -13.36 -8.34
N ALA A 485 1.44 -12.20 -7.77
CA ALA A 485 2.00 -10.96 -8.33
C ALA A 485 3.53 -10.96 -8.28
N ILE A 486 4.13 -11.45 -7.20
CA ILE A 486 5.57 -11.61 -7.04
C ILE A 486 6.12 -12.62 -8.05
N GLU A 487 5.52 -13.81 -8.15
CA GLU A 487 5.89 -14.86 -9.11
C GLU A 487 5.81 -14.36 -10.56
N SER A 488 4.83 -13.52 -10.87
CA SER A 488 4.66 -12.90 -12.19
C SER A 488 5.51 -11.64 -12.40
N ASN A 489 6.41 -11.32 -11.47
CA ASN A 489 7.29 -10.15 -11.49
C ASN A 489 6.54 -8.80 -11.67
N MET A 490 5.40 -8.65 -10.98
CA MET A 490 4.59 -7.43 -11.02
C MET A 490 5.03 -6.34 -10.03
N VAL A 491 6.05 -6.63 -9.20
CA VAL A 491 6.69 -5.70 -8.25
C VAL A 491 8.21 -5.63 -8.50
N PRO A 492 8.63 -5.26 -9.72
CA PRO A 492 10.00 -5.50 -10.20
C PRO A 492 11.05 -4.68 -9.46
N PHE A 493 10.74 -3.48 -8.96
CA PHE A 493 11.69 -2.69 -8.17
C PHE A 493 12.01 -3.35 -6.82
N ALA A 494 11.02 -3.96 -6.18
CA ALA A 494 11.20 -4.66 -4.91
C ALA A 494 11.91 -6.01 -5.08
N THR A 495 11.64 -6.73 -6.17
CA THR A 495 12.21 -8.07 -6.43
C THR A 495 13.54 -8.03 -7.17
N GLN A 496 14.09 -6.85 -7.50
CA GLN A 496 15.34 -6.75 -8.26
C GLN A 496 16.51 -7.44 -7.55
N THR A 497 17.34 -8.13 -8.34
CA THR A 497 18.56 -8.81 -7.89
C THR A 497 19.72 -8.45 -8.82
N PRO A 498 20.27 -7.22 -8.74
CA PRO A 498 21.36 -6.80 -9.59
C PRO A 498 22.57 -7.72 -9.43
N ARG A 499 23.44 -7.77 -10.44
CA ARG A 499 24.71 -8.49 -10.34
C ARG A 499 25.78 -7.56 -9.81
N ASP A 500 26.54 -8.03 -8.86
CA ASP A 500 27.76 -7.38 -8.44
C ASP A 500 28.76 -7.37 -9.63
N PRO A 501 29.19 -6.20 -10.10
CA PRO A 501 30.04 -6.09 -11.27
C PRO A 501 31.46 -6.68 -11.03
N ARG A 502 31.87 -6.87 -9.79
CA ARG A 502 33.19 -7.40 -9.42
C ARG A 502 33.18 -8.91 -9.26
N THR A 503 32.12 -9.46 -8.66
CA THR A 503 32.05 -10.89 -8.34
C THR A 503 31.13 -11.66 -9.28
N GLY A 504 30.27 -10.99 -10.03
CA GLY A 504 29.24 -11.60 -10.87
C GLY A 504 28.09 -12.26 -10.08
N LYS A 505 28.20 -12.31 -8.74
CA LYS A 505 27.14 -12.84 -7.88
C LYS A 505 25.86 -11.99 -8.01
N ARG A 506 24.71 -12.64 -7.91
CA ARG A 506 23.43 -11.93 -7.77
C ARG A 506 23.28 -11.40 -6.36
N ALA A 507 22.81 -10.17 -6.24
CA ALA A 507 22.39 -9.58 -4.97
C ALA A 507 21.22 -10.37 -4.37
N PRO A 508 21.03 -10.35 -3.04
CA PRO A 508 19.74 -10.62 -2.44
C PRO A 508 18.66 -9.71 -3.06
N PRO A 509 17.37 -10.10 -3.04
CA PRO A 509 16.30 -9.20 -3.47
C PRO A 509 16.34 -7.89 -2.69
N ALA A 510 16.00 -6.77 -3.32
CA ALA A 510 15.97 -5.47 -2.64
C ALA A 510 14.98 -5.43 -1.47
N VAL A 511 13.94 -6.30 -1.52
CA VAL A 511 12.98 -6.51 -0.41
C VAL A 511 12.83 -8.00 -0.16
N ASP A 512 12.97 -8.42 1.09
CA ASP A 512 12.51 -9.73 1.54
C ASP A 512 11.05 -9.63 2.02
N PHE A 513 10.13 -10.14 1.21
CA PHE A 513 8.70 -10.10 1.52
C PHE A 513 8.30 -10.94 2.75
N ASN A 514 9.16 -11.83 3.23
CA ASN A 514 8.91 -12.61 4.43
C ASN A 514 9.21 -11.81 5.71
N GLU A 515 9.98 -10.73 5.60
CA GLU A 515 10.29 -9.83 6.71
C GLU A 515 9.25 -8.72 6.88
N LEU A 516 8.34 -8.54 5.90
CA LEU A 516 7.27 -7.55 6.01
C LEU A 516 6.23 -7.98 7.05
N VAL A 517 5.86 -7.06 7.92
CA VAL A 517 4.94 -7.32 9.04
C VAL A 517 3.50 -6.91 8.74
N ASN A 518 2.56 -7.61 9.36
CA ASN A 518 1.16 -7.24 9.37
C ASN A 518 0.87 -6.34 10.56
N VAL A 519 0.06 -5.31 10.37
CA VAL A 519 -0.22 -4.30 11.39
C VAL A 519 -1.72 -4.23 11.68
N ILE A 520 -2.11 -4.47 12.93
CA ILE A 520 -3.47 -4.23 13.41
C ILE A 520 -3.49 -2.89 14.14
N GLY A 521 -4.07 -1.88 13.48
CA GLY A 521 -4.31 -0.56 14.06
C GLY A 521 -5.57 -0.52 14.92
N VAL A 522 -5.72 0.55 15.66
CA VAL A 522 -6.95 0.89 16.40
C VAL A 522 -7.29 2.34 16.16
N VAL A 523 -8.56 2.64 15.93
CA VAL A 523 -9.07 3.98 15.70
C VAL A 523 -10.14 4.30 16.75
N GLY A 524 -10.11 5.53 17.28
CA GLY A 524 -11.13 6.01 18.21
C GLY A 524 -11.01 5.47 19.63
N ILE A 525 -9.80 5.26 20.15
CA ILE A 525 -9.58 4.87 21.56
C ILE A 525 -10.13 5.93 22.51
N ASN A 526 -9.97 7.21 22.18
CA ASN A 526 -10.50 8.30 23.01
C ASN A 526 -12.04 8.22 23.12
N GLU A 527 -12.72 8.05 22.01
CA GLU A 527 -14.18 7.96 21.94
C GLU A 527 -14.70 6.68 22.60
N MET A 528 -13.99 5.58 22.46
CA MET A 528 -14.27 4.33 23.18
C MET A 528 -14.20 4.54 24.70
N VAL A 529 -13.11 5.14 25.17
CA VAL A 529 -12.90 5.42 26.60
C VAL A 529 -13.96 6.37 27.11
N GLN A 530 -14.27 7.45 26.39
CA GLN A 530 -15.30 8.40 26.76
C GLN A 530 -16.68 7.73 26.91
N TYR A 531 -17.01 6.76 26.04
CA TYR A 531 -18.24 5.98 26.17
C TYR A 531 -18.29 5.16 27.46
N PHE A 532 -17.17 4.58 27.88
CA PHE A 532 -17.11 3.73 29.08
C PHE A 532 -17.02 4.53 30.40
N THR A 533 -16.30 5.64 30.39
CA THR A 533 -15.95 6.39 31.62
C THR A 533 -16.67 7.72 31.74
N GLY A 534 -17.27 8.23 30.66
CA GLY A 534 -17.80 9.59 30.56
C GLY A 534 -16.74 10.67 30.37
N ASN A 535 -15.44 10.33 30.42
CA ASN A 535 -14.31 11.27 30.31
C ASN A 535 -13.42 10.91 29.13
N GLN A 536 -12.81 11.91 28.50
CA GLN A 536 -11.78 11.70 27.48
C GLN A 536 -10.46 11.19 28.11
N LEU A 537 -9.54 10.69 27.26
CA LEU A 537 -8.26 10.13 27.71
C LEU A 537 -7.47 11.06 28.63
N HIS A 538 -7.44 12.36 28.34
CA HIS A 538 -6.67 13.35 29.08
C HIS A 538 -7.38 13.90 30.33
N GLU A 539 -8.64 13.56 30.53
CA GLU A 539 -9.47 14.13 31.62
C GLU A 539 -9.44 13.30 32.88
N SER A 540 -9.09 12.01 32.82
CA SER A 540 -9.03 11.18 34.04
C SER A 540 -8.00 10.05 33.91
N GLU A 541 -7.42 9.67 35.07
CA GLU A 541 -6.51 8.51 35.17
C GLU A 541 -7.22 7.19 34.86
N ASP A 542 -8.50 7.06 35.19
CA ASP A 542 -9.28 5.84 34.89
C ASP A 542 -9.45 5.66 33.37
N SER A 543 -9.57 6.76 32.65
CA SER A 543 -9.58 6.75 31.17
C SER A 543 -8.27 6.22 30.61
N ILE A 544 -7.14 6.70 31.11
CA ILE A 544 -5.80 6.23 30.70
C ILE A 544 -5.61 4.75 31.07
N ARG A 545 -6.02 4.35 32.26
CA ARG A 545 -5.92 2.95 32.74
C ARG A 545 -6.76 1.99 31.87
N LEU A 546 -7.99 2.38 31.51
CA LEU A 546 -8.85 1.59 30.64
C LEU A 546 -8.22 1.38 29.27
N ALA A 547 -7.72 2.45 28.64
CA ALA A 547 -7.02 2.37 27.35
C ALA A 547 -5.77 1.50 27.45
N GLY A 548 -4.93 1.71 28.45
CA GLY A 548 -3.72 0.91 28.71
C GLY A 548 -4.03 -0.58 28.91
N ARG A 549 -5.05 -0.89 29.72
CA ARG A 549 -5.50 -2.27 29.95
C ARG A 549 -5.92 -2.94 28.62
N LEU A 550 -6.73 -2.28 27.80
CA LEU A 550 -7.16 -2.81 26.50
C LEU A 550 -5.97 -3.12 25.58
N LEU A 551 -5.01 -2.21 25.50
CA LEU A 551 -3.83 -2.39 24.66
C LEU A 551 -2.96 -3.56 25.13
N LEU A 552 -2.78 -3.72 26.45
CA LEU A 552 -2.03 -4.83 27.06
C LEU A 552 -2.75 -6.18 26.88
N ASP A 553 -4.06 -6.24 27.09
CA ASP A 553 -4.84 -7.46 26.90
C ASP A 553 -4.86 -7.88 25.42
N ARG A 554 -4.91 -6.93 24.50
CA ARG A 554 -4.77 -7.17 23.07
C ARG A 554 -3.39 -7.70 22.68
N GLU A 555 -2.32 -7.18 23.30
CA GLU A 555 -0.95 -7.66 23.06
C GLU A 555 -0.77 -9.13 23.49
N LYS A 556 -1.37 -9.53 24.61
CA LYS A 556 -1.38 -10.94 25.07
C LYS A 556 -2.07 -11.87 24.06
N PHE A 557 -3.09 -11.38 23.35
CA PHE A 557 -3.78 -12.17 22.33
C PHE A 557 -2.95 -12.34 21.06
N ARG A 558 -2.07 -11.39 20.75
CA ARG A 558 -1.18 -11.45 19.56
C ARG A 558 -0.16 -12.60 19.65
N LYS A 559 0.26 -12.98 20.87
CA LYS A 559 1.17 -14.10 21.13
C LYS A 559 0.41 -15.43 21.05
#